data_18d387ba1d12e5dbd8797e7e0ee0d473
#
_entry.id   18d387ba1d12e5dbd8797e7e0ee0d473
#
_cell.length_a   1.000
_cell.length_b   1.000
_cell.length_c   1.000
_cell.angle_alpha   90.00
_cell.angle_beta   90.00
_cell.angle_gamma   90.00
#
_symmetry.space_group_name_H-M   'P 1'
#
loop_
_entity.id
_entity.type
_entity.pdbx_description
1 polymer ?
#
loop_
_entity_poly.entity_id
_entity_poly.type
_entity_poly.pdbx_seq_one_letter_code
_entity_poly.pdbx_strand_id
1 'polypeptide(L)'
;MLRTQPEAACKLYNTLLHLEQQEYKKNRHTMGRNELRKLALDLRKRNPEFQALHSQVAQQVAERFYQARQRFFEGLANKPKAKKPHRYLSLVYPQKGWKLSDIRGVGQGENTKRKRRARLYLSKMGFFTLVVHRDFPLSRVSQVCVKLYPSGRMYVVFLVVEEAPYQERASAGEPKKAVAVDLGIARLATLSDGWALPRESQAV
;
A
#
# COMPACT_ATOMS: atom_id res chain seq x y z
N MET A 1 -17.08 10.17 -9.27
CA MET A 1 -16.98 9.54 -7.91
C MET A 1 -15.62 8.92 -7.60
N LEU A 2 -15.04 8.07 -8.46
CA LEU A 2 -13.76 7.37 -8.16
C LEU A 2 -12.54 8.28 -7.97
N ARG A 3 -12.49 9.45 -8.55
CA ARG A 3 -11.36 10.40 -8.44
C ARG A 3 -11.47 11.37 -7.27
N THR A 4 -12.66 11.64 -6.79
CA THR A 4 -12.91 12.64 -5.72
C THR A 4 -12.16 12.32 -4.43
N GLN A 5 -12.13 11.06 -4.01
CA GLN A 5 -11.45 10.68 -2.75
C GLN A 5 -9.92 10.71 -2.83
N PRO A 6 -9.25 10.19 -3.88
CA PRO A 6 -7.81 10.38 -4.04
C PRO A 6 -7.40 11.85 -4.13
N GLU A 7 -8.21 12.69 -4.76
CA GLU A 7 -7.98 14.14 -4.82
C GLU A 7 -8.08 14.79 -3.44
N ALA A 8 -9.14 14.46 -2.67
CA ALA A 8 -9.29 14.93 -1.30
C ALA A 8 -8.15 14.42 -0.40
N ALA A 9 -7.72 13.18 -0.57
CA ALA A 9 -6.58 12.62 0.16
C ALA A 9 -5.26 13.31 -0.21
N CYS A 10 -5.06 13.64 -1.48
CA CYS A 10 -3.91 14.41 -1.96
C CYS A 10 -3.89 15.82 -1.35
N LYS A 11 -5.03 16.51 -1.36
CA LYS A 11 -5.15 17.84 -0.74
C LYS A 11 -4.90 17.77 0.76
N LEU A 12 -5.46 16.78 1.47
CA LEU A 12 -5.20 16.59 2.89
C LEU A 12 -3.71 16.37 3.17
N TYR A 13 -3.03 15.53 2.37
CA TYR A 13 -1.58 15.33 2.48
C TYR A 13 -0.82 16.65 2.33
N ASN A 14 -1.16 17.45 1.32
CA ASN A 14 -0.50 18.73 1.07
C ASN A 14 -0.79 19.76 2.17
N THR A 15 -1.99 19.76 2.73
CA THR A 15 -2.36 20.59 3.88
C THR A 15 -1.54 20.24 5.12
N LEU A 16 -1.41 18.94 5.43
CA LEU A 16 -0.59 18.46 6.55
C LEU A 16 0.88 18.87 6.37
N LEU A 17 1.43 18.70 5.16
CA LEU A 17 2.79 19.13 4.84
C LEU A 17 2.99 20.64 5.07
N HIS A 18 2.04 21.45 4.64
CA HIS A 18 2.11 22.91 4.80
C HIS A 18 2.03 23.33 6.26
N LEU A 19 1.06 22.79 7.01
CA LEU A 19 0.88 23.11 8.43
C LEU A 19 2.09 22.69 9.28
N GLU A 20 2.66 21.52 9.00
CA GLU A 20 3.89 21.05 9.64
C GLU A 20 5.06 22.02 9.37
N GLN A 21 5.20 22.48 8.13
CA GLN A 21 6.25 23.44 7.78
C GLN A 21 6.06 24.80 8.48
N GLN A 22 4.81 25.24 8.62
CA GLN A 22 4.49 26.47 9.35
C GLN A 22 4.79 26.32 10.84
N GLU A 23 4.39 25.20 11.45
CA GLU A 23 4.64 24.90 12.86
C GLU A 23 6.14 24.88 13.16
N TYR A 24 6.92 24.19 12.31
CA TYR A 24 8.36 24.16 12.45
C TYR A 24 9.02 25.53 12.31
N LYS A 25 8.56 26.35 11.38
CA LYS A 25 9.08 27.72 11.20
C LYS A 25 8.81 28.59 12.42
N LYS A 26 7.59 28.49 12.98
CA LYS A 26 7.13 29.33 14.09
C LYS A 26 7.67 28.87 15.43
N ASN A 27 7.55 27.60 15.72
CA ASN A 27 7.74 27.05 17.06
C ASN A 27 8.95 26.09 17.15
N ARG A 28 9.65 25.81 16.04
CA ARG A 28 10.70 24.77 15.94
C ARG A 28 10.20 23.40 16.38
N HIS A 29 8.90 23.19 16.42
CA HIS A 29 8.26 21.94 16.78
C HIS A 29 7.99 21.08 15.56
N THR A 30 8.33 19.79 15.67
CA THR A 30 8.06 18.77 14.66
C THR A 30 6.92 17.90 15.15
N MET A 31 5.77 17.92 14.48
CA MET A 31 4.59 17.17 14.94
C MET A 31 4.84 15.66 14.98
N GLY A 32 4.49 15.03 16.08
CA GLY A 32 4.56 13.60 16.26
C GLY A 32 3.51 12.84 15.41
N ARG A 33 3.65 11.51 15.36
CA ARG A 33 2.73 10.63 14.61
C ARG A 33 1.26 10.82 15.03
N ASN A 34 1.02 10.86 16.34
CA ASN A 34 -0.34 11.00 16.88
C ASN A 34 -0.90 12.41 16.70
N GLU A 35 -0.06 13.44 16.77
CA GLU A 35 -0.46 14.83 16.49
C GLU A 35 -0.91 14.99 15.05
N LEU A 36 -0.17 14.45 14.09
CA LEU A 36 -0.55 14.47 12.67
C LEU A 36 -1.86 13.73 12.41
N ARG A 37 -2.08 12.58 13.06
CA ARG A 37 -3.34 11.82 12.96
C ARG A 37 -4.52 12.61 13.54
N LYS A 38 -4.34 13.25 14.70
CA LYS A 38 -5.34 14.10 15.32
C LYS A 38 -5.66 15.29 14.43
N LEU A 39 -4.64 15.98 13.93
CA LEU A 39 -4.79 17.10 13.00
C LEU A 39 -5.55 16.71 11.73
N ALA A 40 -5.24 15.55 11.13
CA ALA A 40 -5.96 15.04 9.95
C ALA A 40 -7.45 14.81 10.23
N LEU A 41 -7.80 14.30 11.43
CA LEU A 41 -9.19 14.10 11.85
C LEU A 41 -9.90 15.44 12.11
N ASP A 42 -9.24 16.40 12.72
CA ASP A 42 -9.78 17.73 12.98
C ASP A 42 -10.01 18.51 11.67
N LEU A 43 -9.06 18.46 10.74
CA LEU A 43 -9.22 19.02 9.39
C LEU A 43 -10.40 18.35 8.66
N ARG A 44 -10.53 17.02 8.77
CA ARG A 44 -11.66 16.29 8.19
C ARG A 44 -13.00 16.74 8.77
N LYS A 45 -13.09 17.00 10.07
CA LYS A 45 -14.33 17.48 10.71
C LYS A 45 -14.73 18.87 10.25
N ARG A 46 -13.76 19.76 10.07
CA ARG A 46 -13.98 21.18 9.77
C ARG A 46 -14.15 21.46 8.27
N ASN A 47 -13.62 20.61 7.38
CA ASN A 47 -13.65 20.85 5.95
C ASN A 47 -14.54 19.83 5.22
N PRO A 48 -15.63 20.29 4.56
CA PRO A 48 -16.55 19.41 3.82
C PRO A 48 -15.85 18.56 2.75
N GLU A 49 -14.82 19.06 2.10
CA GLU A 49 -14.07 18.33 1.10
C GLU A 49 -13.38 17.09 1.71
N PHE A 50 -12.81 17.23 2.91
CA PHE A 50 -12.17 16.11 3.59
C PHE A 50 -13.16 15.15 4.26
N GLN A 51 -14.42 15.56 4.47
CA GLN A 51 -15.48 14.68 4.96
C GLN A 51 -15.84 13.58 3.94
N ALA A 52 -15.47 13.75 2.66
CA ALA A 52 -15.56 12.71 1.66
C ALA A 52 -14.69 11.48 2.00
N LEU A 53 -13.63 11.65 2.79
CA LEU A 53 -12.77 10.55 3.23
C LEU A 53 -13.36 9.82 4.44
N HIS A 54 -13.20 8.50 4.49
CA HIS A 54 -13.40 7.76 5.73
C HIS A 54 -12.36 8.18 6.79
N SER A 55 -12.71 8.21 8.08
CA SER A 55 -11.81 8.68 9.15
C SER A 55 -10.47 7.95 9.19
N GLN A 56 -10.48 6.63 9.03
CA GLN A 56 -9.26 5.84 8.99
C GLN A 56 -8.43 6.10 7.72
N VAL A 57 -9.05 6.41 6.58
CA VAL A 57 -8.33 6.83 5.37
C VAL A 57 -7.63 8.16 5.61
N ALA A 58 -8.27 9.12 6.27
CA ALA A 58 -7.63 10.40 6.64
C ALA A 58 -6.42 10.18 7.57
N GLN A 59 -6.54 9.28 8.56
CA GLN A 59 -5.41 8.90 9.41
C GLN A 59 -4.27 8.24 8.62
N GLN A 60 -4.60 7.42 7.60
CA GLN A 60 -3.58 6.80 6.74
C GLN A 60 -2.90 7.81 5.82
N VAL A 61 -3.56 8.91 5.46
CA VAL A 61 -2.91 10.03 4.77
C VAL A 61 -1.86 10.69 5.68
N ALA A 62 -2.19 10.93 6.95
CA ALA A 62 -1.24 11.45 7.94
C ALA A 62 -0.08 10.48 8.18
N GLU A 63 -0.37 9.19 8.28
CA GLU A 63 0.65 8.14 8.42
C GLU A 63 1.62 8.13 7.25
N ARG A 64 1.10 8.20 6.02
CA ARG A 64 1.94 8.28 4.80
C ARG A 64 2.85 9.50 4.80
N PHE A 65 2.36 10.65 5.28
CA PHE A 65 3.18 11.85 5.42
C PHE A 65 4.25 11.65 6.50
N TYR A 66 3.88 11.14 7.66
CA TYR A 66 4.80 10.84 8.75
C TYR A 66 5.94 9.92 8.29
N GLN A 67 5.62 8.80 7.65
CA GLN A 67 6.61 7.85 7.13
C GLN A 67 7.55 8.47 6.09
N ALA A 68 7.02 9.30 5.19
CA ALA A 68 7.85 9.99 4.20
C ALA A 68 8.84 10.96 4.86
N ARG A 69 8.43 11.62 5.95
CA ARG A 69 9.28 12.52 6.73
C ARG A 69 10.32 11.74 7.55
N GLN A 70 9.94 10.63 8.16
CA GLN A 70 10.89 9.80 8.92
C GLN A 70 12.02 9.30 8.02
N ARG A 71 11.68 8.77 6.84
CA ARG A 71 12.69 8.35 5.86
C ARG A 71 13.63 9.49 5.44
N PHE A 72 13.15 10.72 5.43
CA PHE A 72 14.01 11.89 5.20
C PHE A 72 14.97 12.13 6.38
N PHE A 73 14.50 12.06 7.62
CA PHE A 73 15.35 12.23 8.79
C PHE A 73 16.40 11.11 8.95
N GLU A 74 16.07 9.92 8.50
CA GLU A 74 16.97 8.75 8.44
C GLU A 74 17.96 8.81 7.27
N GLY A 75 17.90 9.85 6.42
CA GLY A 75 18.76 9.98 5.24
C GLY A 75 18.39 9.04 4.08
N LEU A 76 17.29 8.29 4.20
CA LEU A 76 16.85 7.29 3.21
C LEU A 76 16.05 7.88 2.04
N ALA A 77 15.63 9.14 2.12
CA ALA A 77 14.84 9.79 1.09
C ALA A 77 15.00 11.31 1.13
N ASN A 78 14.65 11.97 0.02
CA ASN A 78 14.58 13.42 -0.03
C ASN A 78 13.43 13.98 0.82
N LYS A 79 13.53 15.26 1.21
CA LYS A 79 12.49 15.99 1.92
C LYS A 79 11.12 15.83 1.23
N PRO A 80 10.05 15.52 1.98
CA PRO A 80 8.71 15.40 1.41
C PRO A 80 8.29 16.65 0.66
N LYS A 81 7.74 16.44 -0.55
CA LYS A 81 7.21 17.50 -1.42
C LYS A 81 5.71 17.34 -1.59
N ALA A 82 5.04 18.43 -1.95
CA ALA A 82 3.62 18.39 -2.30
C ALA A 82 3.35 17.39 -3.43
N LYS A 83 2.24 16.66 -3.29
CA LYS A 83 1.80 15.65 -4.26
C LYS A 83 0.89 16.27 -5.31
N LYS A 84 1.01 15.80 -6.53
CA LYS A 84 0.07 16.14 -7.61
C LYS A 84 -1.13 15.19 -7.57
N PRO A 85 -2.37 15.65 -7.78
CA PRO A 85 -3.57 14.81 -7.70
C PRO A 85 -3.49 13.54 -8.58
N HIS A 86 -3.00 13.67 -9.80
CA HIS A 86 -2.85 12.56 -10.74
C HIS A 86 -1.78 11.52 -10.34
N ARG A 87 -0.97 11.79 -9.31
CA ARG A 87 0.03 10.87 -8.75
C ARG A 87 -0.38 10.30 -7.39
N TYR A 88 -1.49 10.79 -6.79
CA TYR A 88 -2.00 10.28 -5.54
C TYR A 88 -3.13 9.27 -5.81
N LEU A 89 -2.77 8.05 -6.16
CA LEU A 89 -3.66 7.07 -6.78
C LEU A 89 -4.03 5.90 -5.85
N SER A 90 -3.72 5.98 -4.56
CA SER A 90 -4.03 4.88 -3.64
C SER A 90 -4.61 5.37 -2.33
N LEU A 91 -5.63 4.63 -1.86
CA LEU A 91 -6.30 4.83 -0.57
C LEU A 91 -6.15 3.56 0.25
N VAL A 92 -5.93 3.72 1.55
CA VAL A 92 -5.74 2.61 2.47
C VAL A 92 -6.84 2.61 3.51
N TYR A 93 -7.52 1.47 3.65
CA TYR A 93 -8.52 1.17 4.65
C TYR A 93 -7.94 0.12 5.60
N PRO A 94 -7.42 0.50 6.79
CA PRO A 94 -6.72 -0.46 7.65
C PRO A 94 -7.66 -1.52 8.23
N GLN A 95 -8.54 -1.18 9.14
CA GLN A 95 -9.36 -2.17 9.86
C GLN A 95 -10.85 -2.09 9.49
N LYS A 96 -11.36 -0.87 9.33
CA LYS A 96 -12.78 -0.59 9.12
C LYS A 96 -12.98 0.26 7.86
N GLY A 97 -14.23 0.40 7.46
CA GLY A 97 -14.60 1.20 6.28
C GLY A 97 -14.64 0.38 5.00
N TRP A 98 -14.51 -0.94 5.08
CA TRP A 98 -14.69 -1.86 3.99
C TRP A 98 -15.42 -3.14 4.43
N LYS A 99 -16.08 -3.79 3.49
CA LYS A 99 -16.73 -5.10 3.69
C LYS A 99 -16.68 -5.88 2.38
N LEU A 100 -16.23 -7.12 2.46
CA LEU A 100 -16.26 -8.05 1.33
C LEU A 100 -17.36 -9.07 1.56
N SER A 101 -18.23 -9.28 0.57
CA SER A 101 -19.34 -10.21 0.61
C SER A 101 -19.55 -10.88 -0.74
N ASP A 102 -20.47 -11.84 -0.79
CA ASP A 102 -20.93 -12.50 -2.01
C ASP A 102 -19.80 -13.05 -2.89
N ILE A 103 -18.88 -13.81 -2.30
CA ILE A 103 -17.86 -14.52 -3.08
C ILE A 103 -18.58 -15.66 -3.81
N ARG A 104 -18.94 -15.41 -5.07
CA ARG A 104 -19.62 -16.39 -5.94
C ARG A 104 -18.62 -16.99 -6.91
N GLY A 105 -18.78 -18.28 -7.20
CA GLY A 105 -18.02 -18.96 -8.26
C GLY A 105 -17.01 -19.99 -7.78
N VAL A 106 -17.25 -20.61 -6.64
CA VAL A 106 -16.63 -21.89 -6.31
C VAL A 106 -17.52 -22.99 -6.89
N GLY A 107 -17.37 -23.31 -8.16
CA GLY A 107 -17.87 -24.55 -8.72
C GLY A 107 -16.86 -25.64 -8.45
N GLN A 108 -17.23 -26.66 -7.68
CA GLN A 108 -16.56 -27.94 -7.69
C GLN A 108 -16.70 -28.54 -9.11
N GLY A 109 -15.67 -28.41 -9.92
CA GLY A 109 -15.65 -28.96 -11.27
C GLY A 109 -14.38 -28.52 -11.99
N GLU A 110 -13.59 -29.50 -12.41
CA GLU A 110 -12.23 -29.39 -12.96
C GLU A 110 -12.11 -28.54 -14.26
N ASN A 111 -13.18 -27.92 -14.75
CA ASN A 111 -13.14 -27.30 -16.09
C ASN A 111 -13.82 -25.93 -16.18
N THR A 112 -13.91 -25.15 -15.10
CA THR A 112 -14.54 -23.84 -15.20
C THR A 112 -13.53 -22.71 -15.00
N LYS A 113 -13.08 -22.14 -16.11
CA LYS A 113 -12.46 -20.80 -16.22
C LYS A 113 -13.40 -19.66 -15.72
N ARG A 114 -14.31 -19.95 -14.77
CA ARG A 114 -15.22 -18.96 -14.21
C ARG A 114 -14.47 -18.07 -13.26
N LYS A 115 -14.30 -16.81 -13.65
CA LYS A 115 -13.75 -15.75 -12.81
C LYS A 115 -14.60 -15.61 -11.55
N ARG A 116 -14.00 -15.85 -10.39
CA ARG A 116 -14.65 -15.62 -9.11
C ARG A 116 -14.97 -14.13 -8.96
N ARG A 117 -16.16 -13.83 -8.49
CA ARG A 117 -16.60 -12.45 -8.25
C ARG A 117 -16.92 -12.27 -6.77
N ALA A 118 -16.61 -11.10 -6.25
CA ALA A 118 -16.98 -10.68 -4.91
C ALA A 118 -17.52 -9.26 -4.93
N ARG A 119 -18.36 -8.93 -3.95
CA ARG A 119 -18.88 -7.59 -3.77
C ARG A 119 -18.10 -6.89 -2.67
N LEU A 120 -17.40 -5.82 -3.01
CA LEU A 120 -16.66 -4.99 -2.07
C LEU A 120 -17.44 -3.70 -1.79
N TYR A 121 -17.74 -3.45 -0.53
CA TYR A 121 -18.18 -2.15 -0.06
C TYR A 121 -16.97 -1.36 0.45
N LEU A 122 -16.87 -0.10 0.05
CA LEU A 122 -15.91 0.87 0.55
C LEU A 122 -16.67 2.09 1.08
N SER A 123 -16.45 2.43 2.34
CA SER A 123 -17.09 3.57 2.97
C SER A 123 -16.78 4.85 2.19
N LYS A 124 -17.81 5.65 1.94
CA LYS A 124 -17.76 6.87 1.14
C LYS A 124 -17.50 6.68 -0.37
N MET A 125 -17.30 5.45 -0.84
CA MET A 125 -17.14 5.13 -2.26
C MET A 125 -18.25 4.26 -2.83
N GLY A 126 -18.95 3.48 -1.97
CA GLY A 126 -20.03 2.60 -2.40
C GLY A 126 -19.58 1.16 -2.69
N PHE A 127 -20.31 0.48 -3.56
CA PHE A 127 -20.13 -0.93 -3.87
C PHE A 127 -19.39 -1.13 -5.19
N PHE A 128 -18.52 -2.13 -5.21
CA PHE A 128 -17.74 -2.53 -6.38
C PHE A 128 -17.82 -4.04 -6.57
N THR A 129 -17.88 -4.49 -7.80
CA THR A 129 -17.73 -5.92 -8.14
C THR A 129 -16.24 -6.17 -8.42
N LEU A 130 -15.66 -7.11 -7.69
CA LEU A 130 -14.27 -7.53 -7.86
C LEU A 130 -14.19 -8.84 -8.61
N VAL A 131 -13.12 -9.01 -9.38
CA VAL A 131 -12.65 -10.31 -9.84
C VAL A 131 -11.59 -10.78 -8.87
N VAL A 132 -11.84 -11.92 -8.22
CA VAL A 132 -10.95 -12.52 -7.24
C VAL A 132 -10.05 -13.53 -7.92
N HIS A 133 -8.74 -13.31 -7.89
CA HIS A 133 -7.75 -14.14 -8.60
C HIS A 133 -7.16 -15.25 -7.74
N ARG A 134 -7.22 -15.10 -6.42
CA ARG A 134 -6.62 -16.05 -5.45
C ARG A 134 -7.55 -16.25 -4.27
N ASP A 135 -7.46 -17.42 -3.66
CA ASP A 135 -8.07 -17.68 -2.37
C ASP A 135 -7.23 -17.03 -1.28
N PHE A 136 -7.89 -16.46 -0.29
CA PHE A 136 -7.27 -15.93 0.91
C PHE A 136 -8.25 -16.00 2.08
N PRO A 137 -7.78 -16.22 3.30
CA PRO A 137 -8.61 -16.25 4.49
C PRO A 137 -9.11 -14.84 4.81
N LEU A 138 -10.41 -14.60 4.60
CA LEU A 138 -11.02 -13.28 4.79
C LEU A 138 -10.88 -12.77 6.23
N SER A 139 -10.93 -13.67 7.22
CA SER A 139 -10.75 -13.35 8.64
C SER A 139 -9.35 -12.81 8.99
N ARG A 140 -8.36 -13.07 8.15
CA ARG A 140 -6.97 -12.63 8.33
C ARG A 140 -6.62 -11.38 7.52
N VAL A 141 -7.59 -10.77 6.82
CA VAL A 141 -7.35 -9.51 6.11
C VAL A 141 -7.22 -8.37 7.12
N SER A 142 -6.04 -7.81 7.22
CA SER A 142 -5.73 -6.70 8.14
C SER A 142 -5.97 -5.33 7.52
N GLN A 143 -5.85 -5.24 6.18
CA GLN A 143 -5.89 -3.97 5.47
C GLN A 143 -6.34 -4.14 4.02
N VAL A 144 -7.06 -3.16 3.52
CA VAL A 144 -7.43 -3.07 2.11
C VAL A 144 -6.82 -1.81 1.50
N CYS A 145 -6.06 -1.96 0.43
CA CYS A 145 -5.54 -0.85 -0.33
C CYS A 145 -6.22 -0.81 -1.70
N VAL A 146 -6.83 0.32 -2.02
CA VAL A 146 -7.43 0.58 -3.33
C VAL A 146 -6.43 1.38 -4.16
N LYS A 147 -6.09 0.89 -5.34
CA LYS A 147 -5.16 1.54 -6.26
C LYS A 147 -5.86 1.85 -7.57
N LEU A 148 -5.89 3.13 -7.92
CA LEU A 148 -6.41 3.62 -9.20
C LEU A 148 -5.27 3.79 -10.19
N TYR A 149 -5.52 3.44 -11.44
CA TYR A 149 -4.57 3.65 -12.52
C TYR A 149 -5.05 4.77 -13.45
N PRO A 150 -4.14 5.45 -14.15
CA PRO A 150 -4.52 6.48 -15.13
C PRO A 150 -5.46 5.97 -16.23
N SER A 151 -5.38 4.67 -16.55
CA SER A 151 -6.25 3.96 -17.48
C SER A 151 -7.72 3.82 -17.00
N GLY A 152 -8.06 4.29 -15.78
CA GLY A 152 -9.38 4.10 -15.16
C GLY A 152 -9.56 2.74 -14.50
N ARG A 153 -8.61 1.82 -14.61
CA ARG A 153 -8.67 0.52 -13.92
C ARG A 153 -8.44 0.70 -12.42
N MET A 154 -9.22 -0.02 -11.62
CA MET A 154 -9.08 -0.09 -10.18
C MET A 154 -8.63 -1.48 -9.76
N TYR A 155 -7.62 -1.52 -8.91
CA TYR A 155 -7.15 -2.74 -8.28
C TYR A 155 -7.32 -2.63 -6.77
N VAL A 156 -7.63 -3.76 -6.16
CA VAL A 156 -7.75 -3.88 -4.71
C VAL A 156 -6.71 -4.88 -4.23
N VAL A 157 -5.91 -4.45 -3.27
CA VAL A 157 -4.87 -5.26 -2.63
C VAL A 157 -5.34 -5.56 -1.22
N PHE A 158 -5.48 -6.82 -0.87
CA PHE A 158 -5.75 -7.29 0.47
C PHE A 158 -4.43 -7.68 1.14
N LEU A 159 -4.16 -7.07 2.29
CA LEU A 159 -3.03 -7.48 3.13
C LEU A 159 -3.54 -8.54 4.10
N VAL A 160 -3.06 -9.76 3.92
CA VAL A 160 -3.40 -10.91 4.76
C VAL A 160 -2.26 -11.16 5.72
N VAL A 161 -2.58 -11.31 7.01
CA VAL A 161 -1.59 -11.71 8.02
C VAL A 161 -1.58 -13.23 8.07
N GLU A 162 -0.49 -13.83 7.65
CA GLU A 162 -0.23 -15.26 7.82
C GLU A 162 0.76 -15.42 8.97
N GLU A 163 0.39 -16.24 9.94
CA GLU A 163 1.36 -16.80 10.86
C GLU A 163 2.15 -17.84 10.06
N ALA A 164 3.33 -17.45 9.58
CA ALA A 164 4.26 -18.43 9.10
C ALA A 164 4.51 -19.40 10.27
N PRO A 165 4.32 -20.72 10.11
CA PRO A 165 4.78 -21.65 11.12
C PRO A 165 6.25 -21.29 11.35
N TYR A 166 6.62 -21.01 12.60
CA TYR A 166 8.01 -20.84 12.99
C TYR A 166 8.70 -22.16 12.60
N GLN A 167 9.23 -22.16 11.38
CA GLN A 167 10.21 -23.16 11.06
C GLN A 167 11.40 -22.76 11.91
N GLU A 168 11.59 -23.46 13.04
CA GLU A 168 12.92 -23.54 13.61
C GLU A 168 13.82 -23.76 12.40
N ARG A 169 14.62 -22.74 12.10
CA ARG A 169 15.73 -22.95 11.17
C ARG A 169 16.46 -24.12 11.81
N ALA A 170 16.26 -25.31 11.25
CA ALA A 170 17.09 -26.43 11.58
C ALA A 170 18.47 -25.84 11.68
N SER A 171 19.10 -25.96 12.85
CA SER A 171 20.40 -25.36 13.13
C SER A 171 21.31 -25.82 11.99
N ALA A 172 21.27 -25.06 10.90
CA ALA A 172 22.19 -25.23 9.80
C ALA A 172 23.51 -24.94 10.48
N GLY A 173 24.28 -25.98 10.68
CA GLY A 173 25.63 -25.87 11.19
C GLY A 173 26.26 -24.70 10.45
N GLU A 174 27.12 -23.95 11.13
CA GLU A 174 27.70 -22.70 10.60
C GLU A 174 27.94 -22.82 9.11
N PRO A 175 27.38 -21.93 8.29
CA PRO A 175 27.52 -22.03 6.83
C PRO A 175 29.00 -21.99 6.51
N LYS A 176 29.52 -23.11 6.05
CA LYS A 176 30.96 -23.24 5.70
C LYS A 176 31.36 -22.27 4.60
N LYS A 177 30.40 -21.75 3.79
CA LYS A 177 30.60 -20.74 2.77
C LYS A 177 29.26 -20.11 2.40
N ALA A 178 29.20 -18.78 2.40
CA ALA A 178 28.04 -18.03 1.95
C ALA A 178 28.38 -17.36 0.59
N VAL A 179 27.49 -17.52 -0.39
CA VAL A 179 27.63 -16.90 -1.71
C VAL A 179 26.39 -16.06 -1.98
N ALA A 180 26.60 -14.79 -2.30
CA ALA A 180 25.51 -13.92 -2.77
C ALA A 180 25.30 -14.11 -4.27
N VAL A 181 24.04 -14.11 -4.71
CA VAL A 181 23.64 -14.24 -6.11
C VAL A 181 22.91 -12.97 -6.54
N ASP A 182 23.40 -12.31 -7.56
CA ASP A 182 22.75 -11.20 -8.25
C ASP A 182 22.17 -11.68 -9.58
N LEU A 183 20.86 -11.44 -9.80
CA LEU A 183 20.15 -11.79 -11.02
C LEU A 183 20.04 -10.57 -11.93
N GLY A 184 20.56 -10.67 -13.15
CA GLY A 184 20.62 -9.57 -14.09
C GLY A 184 20.11 -9.89 -15.49
N ILE A 185 19.99 -8.85 -16.33
CA ILE A 185 19.50 -8.96 -17.71
C ILE A 185 20.64 -9.35 -18.67
N ALA A 186 21.84 -8.83 -18.46
CA ALA A 186 23.00 -9.11 -19.29
C ALA A 186 23.62 -10.49 -19.02
N ARG A 187 23.63 -10.87 -17.73
CA ARG A 187 24.00 -12.21 -17.25
C ARG A 187 22.85 -12.72 -16.42
N LEU A 188 22.49 -13.97 -16.56
CA LEU A 188 21.35 -14.54 -15.83
C LEU A 188 21.59 -14.52 -14.32
N ALA A 189 22.80 -14.84 -13.90
CA ALA A 189 23.21 -14.77 -12.50
C ALA A 189 24.71 -14.43 -12.41
N THR A 190 25.07 -13.65 -11.39
CA THR A 190 26.48 -13.39 -11.02
C THR A 190 26.61 -13.70 -9.54
N LEU A 191 27.62 -14.49 -9.19
CA LEU A 191 27.89 -14.90 -7.81
C LEU A 191 28.99 -14.02 -7.21
N SER A 192 28.97 -13.85 -5.90
CA SER A 192 29.98 -13.05 -5.18
C SER A 192 31.40 -13.63 -5.23
N ASP A 193 31.56 -14.88 -5.63
CA ASP A 193 32.87 -15.54 -5.86
C ASP A 193 33.43 -15.30 -7.27
N GLY A 194 32.73 -14.47 -8.07
CA GLY A 194 33.13 -14.11 -9.43
C GLY A 194 32.60 -15.02 -10.55
N TRP A 195 31.93 -16.12 -10.20
CA TRP A 195 31.28 -16.97 -11.20
C TRP A 195 30.06 -16.28 -11.80
N ALA A 196 29.82 -16.42 -13.09
CA ALA A 196 28.68 -15.85 -13.77
C ALA A 196 28.05 -16.83 -14.75
N LEU A 197 26.73 -16.94 -14.72
CA LEU A 197 25.97 -17.72 -15.68
C LEU A 197 25.58 -16.80 -16.85
N PRO A 198 26.05 -17.05 -18.07
CA PRO A 198 25.66 -16.27 -19.23
C PRO A 198 24.19 -16.51 -19.57
N ARG A 199 23.55 -15.53 -20.18
CA ARG A 199 22.25 -15.71 -20.79
C ARG A 199 22.44 -16.50 -22.10
N GLU A 200 21.83 -17.66 -22.21
CA GLU A 200 21.78 -18.34 -23.51
C GLU A 200 21.02 -17.43 -24.49
N SER A 201 21.74 -17.00 -25.55
CA SER A 201 21.11 -16.39 -26.71
C SER A 201 20.30 -17.50 -27.38
N GLN A 202 18.98 -17.45 -27.32
CA GLN A 202 18.16 -18.23 -28.23
C GLN A 202 18.55 -17.78 -29.64
N ALA A 203 19.29 -18.63 -30.35
CA ALA A 203 19.48 -18.47 -31.78
C ALA A 203 18.11 -18.61 -32.45
N VAL A 204 17.70 -17.55 -33.15
CA VAL A 204 16.51 -17.51 -34.00
C VAL A 204 16.78 -18.34 -35.25
#